data_f72a2d232d074ea8ddecd04dd67aa810
#
_entry.id   f72a2d232d074ea8ddecd04dd67aa810
#
_cell.length_a   1.000
_cell.length_b   1.000
_cell.length_c   1.000
_cell.angle_alpha   90.00
_cell.angle_beta   90.00
_cell.angle_gamma   90.00
#
_symmetry.space_group_name_H-M   'P 1'
#
loop_
_entity.id
_entity.type
_entity.pdbx_description
1 polymer ?
#
loop_
_entity_poly.entity_id
_entity_poly.type
_entity_poly.pdbx_seq_one_letter_code
_entity_poly.pdbx_strand_id
1 'polypeptide(L)'
;MSMWVAYVPAGMEFALVEDCEVLGVEAIAPRNVEAVRTGNRRWPEPRVTPYLPNYVFVEASAEEWHWLKDIRYVRDIMGVVPQDARKVRAFIELCRRAPESAGL
;
A
#
# COMPACT_ATOMS: atom_id res chain seq x y z
N MET A 1 -17.41 4.15 -5.97
CA MET A 1 -16.13 3.43 -6.07
C MET A 1 -16.09 2.32 -5.05
N SER A 2 -15.44 1.24 -5.41
CA SER A 2 -15.30 0.07 -4.55
C SER A 2 -13.87 -0.06 -4.03
N MET A 3 -13.74 -0.64 -2.85
CA MET A 3 -12.45 -0.97 -2.25
C MET A 3 -12.01 -2.36 -2.72
N TRP A 4 -10.76 -2.47 -3.13
CA TRP A 4 -10.14 -3.71 -3.59
C TRP A 4 -8.84 -3.94 -2.84
N VAL A 5 -8.45 -5.20 -2.72
CA VAL A 5 -7.12 -5.57 -2.23
C VAL A 5 -6.39 -6.25 -3.36
N ALA A 6 -5.27 -5.66 -3.78
CA ALA A 6 -4.41 -6.25 -4.79
C ALA A 6 -3.30 -7.07 -4.12
N TYR A 7 -3.06 -8.27 -4.64
CA TYR A 7 -1.98 -9.13 -4.22
C TYR A 7 -0.83 -9.01 -5.21
N VAL A 8 0.35 -8.67 -4.72
CA VAL A 8 1.54 -8.46 -5.54
C VAL A 8 2.75 -9.17 -4.92
N PRO A 9 3.80 -9.45 -5.73
CA PRO A 9 5.03 -10.00 -5.17
C PRO A 9 5.66 -9.05 -4.15
N ALA A 10 6.37 -9.62 -3.19
CA ALA A 10 7.09 -8.82 -2.19
C ALA A 10 8.07 -7.86 -2.87
N GLY A 11 8.04 -6.60 -2.46
CA GLY A 11 8.85 -5.55 -3.06
C GLY A 11 8.17 -4.75 -4.16
N MET A 12 6.99 -5.17 -4.63
CA MET A 12 6.24 -4.48 -5.68
C MET A 12 5.08 -3.62 -5.16
N GLU A 13 4.88 -3.57 -3.86
CA GLU A 13 3.77 -2.83 -3.25
C GLU A 13 3.77 -1.35 -3.60
N PHE A 14 4.92 -0.70 -3.43
CA PHE A 14 5.04 0.73 -3.72
C PHE A 14 5.07 1.01 -5.23
N ALA A 15 5.56 0.07 -6.01
CA ALA A 15 5.51 0.16 -7.48
C ALA A 15 4.06 0.20 -7.97
N LEU A 16 3.19 -0.63 -7.38
CA LEU A 16 1.77 -0.60 -7.73
C LEU A 16 1.12 0.72 -7.34
N VAL A 17 1.46 1.28 -6.19
CA VAL A 17 0.94 2.59 -5.77
C VAL A 17 1.33 3.66 -6.79
N GLU A 18 2.58 3.67 -7.25
CA GLU A 18 3.05 4.61 -8.27
C GLU A 18 2.33 4.43 -9.61
N ASP A 19 2.15 3.19 -10.05
CA ASP A 19 1.45 2.90 -11.30
C ASP A 19 -0.03 3.31 -11.22
N CYS A 20 -0.68 3.09 -10.09
CA CYS A 20 -2.04 3.54 -9.85
C CYS A 20 -2.14 5.07 -9.88
N GLU A 21 -1.17 5.76 -9.31
CA GLU A 21 -1.13 7.22 -9.33
C GLU A 21 -1.10 7.75 -10.76
N VAL A 22 -0.30 7.14 -11.63
CA VAL A 22 -0.24 7.49 -13.05
C VAL A 22 -1.60 7.28 -13.73
N LEU A 23 -2.33 6.24 -13.35
CA LEU A 23 -3.65 5.94 -13.89
C LEU A 23 -4.78 6.77 -13.27
N GLY A 24 -4.47 7.57 -12.26
CA GLY A 24 -5.48 8.35 -11.55
C GLY A 24 -6.30 7.53 -10.56
N VAL A 25 -5.80 6.37 -10.15
CA VAL A 25 -6.46 5.47 -9.21
C VAL A 25 -5.83 5.61 -7.84
N GLU A 26 -6.65 5.75 -6.81
CA GLU A 26 -6.15 5.84 -5.43
C GLU A 26 -5.72 4.47 -4.93
N ALA A 27 -4.45 4.35 -4.56
CA ALA A 27 -3.89 3.12 -4.02
C ALA A 27 -3.01 3.43 -2.82
N ILE A 28 -3.07 2.56 -1.82
CA ILE A 28 -2.33 2.74 -0.58
C ILE A 28 -1.71 1.42 -0.15
N ALA A 29 -0.39 1.46 0.02
CA ALA A 29 0.35 0.41 0.72
C ALA A 29 0.79 0.99 2.06
N PRO A 30 0.20 0.58 3.18
CA PRO A 30 0.61 1.09 4.49
C PRO A 30 2.10 0.88 4.71
N ARG A 31 2.78 1.90 5.24
CA ARG A 31 4.22 1.90 5.42
C ARG A 31 4.60 1.76 6.87
N ASN A 32 5.67 1.01 7.11
CA ASN A 32 6.35 0.97 8.38
C ASN A 32 7.72 1.63 8.20
N VAL A 33 8.05 2.58 9.07
CA VAL A 33 9.32 3.28 9.03
C VAL A 33 10.13 2.87 10.26
N GLU A 34 11.29 2.25 10.02
CA GLU A 34 12.19 1.83 11.06
C GLU A 34 13.52 2.56 10.95
N ALA A 35 14.12 2.89 12.10
CA ALA A 35 15.47 3.39 12.14
C ALA A 35 16.43 2.20 12.21
N VAL A 36 17.23 2.01 11.16
CA VAL A 36 18.16 0.89 11.06
C VAL A 36 19.59 1.40 11.06
N ARG A 37 20.41 0.87 11.97
CA ARG A 37 21.85 1.09 11.92
C ARG A 37 22.48 0.10 10.97
N THR A 38 23.18 0.63 9.98
CA THR A 38 23.91 -0.19 9.03
C THR A 38 25.41 0.10 9.13
N GLY A 39 26.20 -0.91 9.43
CA GLY A 39 27.66 -0.82 9.44
C GLY A 39 28.21 0.18 10.45
N ASN A 40 29.20 0.95 10.01
CA ASN A 40 29.90 1.93 10.84
C ASN A 40 29.25 3.31 10.86
N ARG A 41 28.03 3.45 10.40
CA ARG A 41 27.35 4.75 10.35
C ARG A 41 26.95 5.21 11.74
N ARG A 42 27.25 6.45 12.01
CA ARG A 42 26.99 7.10 13.29
C ARG A 42 25.50 7.31 13.55
N TRP A 43 24.72 7.50 12.47
CA TRP A 43 23.30 7.81 12.54
C TRP A 43 22.47 6.69 11.93
N PRO A 44 21.37 6.30 12.56
CA PRO A 44 20.47 5.31 11.96
C PRO A 44 19.82 5.88 10.70
N GLU A 45 19.68 5.02 9.70
CA GLU A 45 18.97 5.37 8.46
C GLU A 45 17.51 4.95 8.55
N PRO A 46 16.57 5.78 8.04
CA PRO A 46 15.20 5.35 7.96
C PRO A 46 15.05 4.25 6.91
N ARG A 47 14.39 3.18 7.28
CA ARG A 47 14.05 2.09 6.38
C ARG A 47 12.54 2.02 6.26
N VAL A 48 12.04 2.20 5.03
CA VAL A 48 10.60 2.12 4.74
C VAL A 48 10.28 0.74 4.20
N THR A 49 9.39 0.04 4.89
CA THR A 49 8.91 -1.28 4.48
C THR A 49 7.39 -1.29 4.45
N PRO A 50 6.77 -2.17 3.64
CA PRO A 50 5.33 -2.34 3.69
C PRO A 50 4.89 -2.87 5.06
N TYR A 51 3.86 -2.27 5.64
CA TYR A 51 3.28 -2.77 6.88
C TYR A 51 2.55 -4.10 6.68
N LEU A 52 1.91 -4.25 5.51
CA LEU A 52 1.28 -5.49 5.07
C LEU A 52 1.94 -5.95 3.79
N PRO A 53 3.02 -6.75 3.86
CA PRO A 53 3.70 -7.22 2.66
C PRO A 53 2.76 -7.96 1.72
N ASN A 54 2.95 -7.76 0.43
CA ASN A 54 2.18 -8.35 -0.66
C ASN A 54 0.78 -7.76 -0.89
N TYR A 55 0.31 -6.82 -0.05
CA TYR A 55 -1.05 -6.28 -0.19
C TYR A 55 -1.04 -4.79 -0.41
N VAL A 56 -1.89 -4.35 -1.34
CA VAL A 56 -2.13 -2.93 -1.63
C VAL A 56 -3.63 -2.71 -1.65
N PHE A 57 -4.10 -1.70 -0.93
CA PHE A 57 -5.51 -1.31 -0.95
C PHE A 57 -5.74 -0.32 -2.07
N VAL A 58 -6.77 -0.57 -2.89
CA VAL A 58 -7.07 0.25 -4.05
C VAL A 58 -8.55 0.64 -4.02
N GLU A 59 -8.84 1.92 -4.24
CA GLU A 59 -10.20 2.39 -4.50
C GLU A 59 -10.37 2.59 -6.00
N ALA A 60 -11.19 1.78 -6.61
CA ALA A 60 -11.34 1.75 -8.05
C ALA A 60 -12.77 1.45 -8.48
N SER A 61 -13.16 1.97 -9.64
CA SER A 61 -14.39 1.58 -10.31
C SER A 61 -14.24 0.21 -10.97
N ALA A 62 -15.34 -0.34 -11.46
CA ALA A 62 -15.29 -1.61 -12.18
C ALA A 62 -14.42 -1.54 -13.44
N GLU A 63 -14.38 -0.40 -14.13
CA GLU A 63 -13.52 -0.22 -15.29
C GLU A 63 -12.04 -0.15 -14.89
N GLU A 64 -11.74 0.60 -13.85
CA GLU A 64 -10.38 0.73 -13.34
C GLU A 64 -9.85 -0.60 -12.81
N TRP A 65 -10.71 -1.43 -12.24
CA TRP A 65 -10.35 -2.77 -11.80
C TRP A 65 -9.78 -3.61 -12.95
N HIS A 66 -10.36 -3.50 -14.15
CA HIS A 66 -9.85 -4.21 -15.32
C HIS A 66 -8.45 -3.77 -15.70
N TRP A 67 -8.15 -2.48 -15.56
CA TRP A 67 -6.80 -1.97 -15.82
C TRP A 67 -5.78 -2.54 -14.84
N LEU A 68 -6.16 -2.60 -13.57
CA LEU A 68 -5.29 -3.13 -12.51
C LEU A 68 -5.01 -4.61 -12.72
N LYS A 69 -6.01 -5.37 -13.14
CA LYS A 69 -5.87 -6.78 -13.41
C LYS A 69 -4.87 -7.07 -14.52
N ASP A 70 -4.74 -6.15 -15.47
CA ASP A 70 -3.82 -6.28 -16.60
C ASP A 70 -2.38 -5.88 -16.24
N ILE A 71 -2.15 -5.31 -15.09
CA ILE A 71 -0.80 -4.98 -14.63
C ILE A 71 -0.03 -6.28 -14.40
N ARG A 72 1.13 -6.38 -15.04
CA ARG A 72 1.91 -7.60 -15.18
C ARG A 72 2.23 -8.31 -13.86
N TYR A 73 2.55 -7.55 -12.82
CA TYR A 73 2.94 -8.13 -11.53
C TYR A 73 1.78 -8.29 -10.55
N VAL A 74 0.59 -7.79 -10.88
CA VAL A 74 -0.58 -7.99 -10.03
C VAL A 74 -1.06 -9.43 -10.21
N ARG A 75 -1.03 -10.17 -9.11
CA ARG A 75 -1.36 -11.60 -9.14
C ARG A 75 -2.83 -11.88 -8.90
N ASP A 76 -3.47 -11.05 -8.10
CA ASP A 76 -4.88 -11.20 -7.79
C ASP A 76 -5.46 -9.88 -7.29
N ILE A 77 -6.75 -9.69 -7.47
CA ILE A 77 -7.48 -8.54 -6.94
C ILE A 77 -8.78 -9.05 -6.34
N MET A 78 -8.98 -8.77 -5.06
CA MET A 78 -10.17 -9.18 -4.34
C MET A 78 -11.01 -7.96 -3.95
N GLY A 79 -12.31 -8.06 -4.14
CA GLY A 79 -13.23 -7.03 -3.67
C GLY A 79 -13.36 -7.07 -2.14
N VAL A 80 -13.47 -5.90 -1.55
CA VAL A 80 -13.71 -5.75 -0.12
C VAL A 80 -15.17 -5.37 0.07
N VAL A 81 -15.90 -6.14 0.88
CA VAL A 81 -17.31 -5.82 1.15
C VAL A 81 -17.44 -4.48 1.87
N PRO A 82 -18.56 -3.73 1.69
CA PRO A 82 -18.69 -2.37 2.25
C PRO A 82 -18.44 -2.26 3.75
N GLN A 83 -18.84 -3.26 4.51
CA GLN A 83 -18.61 -3.31 5.97
C GLN A 83 -17.12 -3.33 6.31
N ASP A 84 -16.37 -4.16 5.60
CA ASP A 84 -14.93 -4.30 5.79
C ASP A 84 -14.18 -3.11 5.21
N ALA A 85 -14.70 -2.49 4.16
CA ALA A 85 -14.10 -1.29 3.57
C ALA A 85 -14.02 -0.13 4.57
N ARG A 86 -15.00 0.01 5.44
CA ARG A 86 -14.96 1.03 6.52
C ARG A 86 -13.82 0.78 7.48
N LYS A 87 -13.61 -0.49 7.86
CA LYS A 87 -12.53 -0.88 8.76
C LYS A 87 -11.17 -0.67 8.10
N VAL A 88 -11.06 -1.00 6.84
CA VAL A 88 -9.83 -0.80 6.05
C VAL A 88 -9.50 0.68 5.95
N ARG A 89 -10.48 1.54 5.66
CA ARG A 89 -10.26 2.98 5.60
C ARG A 89 -9.81 3.55 6.94
N ALA A 90 -10.42 3.10 8.03
CA ALA A 90 -10.00 3.52 9.37
C ALA A 90 -8.56 3.08 9.67
N PHE A 91 -8.18 1.88 9.29
CA PHE A 91 -6.83 1.37 9.43
C PHE A 91 -5.83 2.20 8.61
N ILE A 92 -6.18 2.52 7.36
CA ILE A 92 -5.34 3.35 6.49
C ILE A 92 -5.10 4.74 7.11
N GLU A 93 -6.14 5.35 7.66
CA GLU A 93 -6.01 6.64 8.33
C GLU A 93 -5.08 6.56 9.54
N LEU A 94 -5.17 5.51 10.32
CA LEU A 94 -4.24 5.29 11.42
C LEU A 94 -2.80 5.16 10.93
N CYS A 95 -2.59 4.43 9.84
CA CYS A 95 -1.26 4.26 9.24
C CYS A 95 -0.70 5.57 8.70
N ARG A 96 -1.54 6.43 8.15
CA ARG A 96 -1.11 7.75 7.67
C ARG A 96 -0.67 8.68 8.80
N ARG A 97 -1.28 8.55 9.97
CA ARG A 97 -0.95 9.40 11.14
C ARG A 97 0.25 8.88 11.91
N ALA A 98 0.34 7.57 12.09
CA ALA A 98 1.35 6.94 12.93
C ALA A 98 2.80 7.10 12.45
N PRO A 99 3.12 7.01 11.15
CA PRO A 99 4.52 7.06 10.71
C PRO A 99 5.23 8.38 11.00
N GLU A 100 4.51 9.48 11.01
CA GLU A 100 5.10 10.79 11.25
C GLU A 100 5.61 10.98 12.67
N SER A 101 4.98 10.33 13.63
CA SER A 101 5.40 10.41 15.03
C SER A 101 6.27 9.24 15.43
N ALA A 102 6.13 8.08 14.83
CA ALA A 102 6.85 6.87 15.23
C ALA A 102 8.27 6.80 14.65
N GLY A 103 8.54 7.46 13.56
CA GLY A 103 9.87 7.48 12.93
C GLY A 103 10.82 8.53 13.49
N LEU A 104 10.35 9.30 14.40
CA LEU A 104 11.09 10.43 14.95
C LEU A 104 11.27 10.28 16.45
#